data_1cdc93d268a161148369036d8ad81993
#
_entry.id   1cdc93d268a161148369036d8ad81993
#
_cell.length_a   1.000
_cell.length_b   1.000
_cell.length_c   1.000
_cell.angle_alpha   90.00
_cell.angle_beta   90.00
_cell.angle_gamma   90.00
#
_symmetry.space_group_name_H-M   'P 1'
#
loop_
_entity.id
_entity.type
_entity.pdbx_description
1 polymer ?
#
loop_
_entity_poly.entity_id
_entity_poly.type
_entity_poly.pdbx_seq_one_letter_code
_entity_poly.pdbx_strand_id
1 'polypeptide(L)'
;MRAKAVDFRVTYIDLRDKPDWFLEISPHGKVPVLNVDGQPLFESNAIAEFLDEVVPLRLHPEDPIKRARNRAWTDFVVDFAKGLSGIYYTKSREDLEAGLAKAPAVLQKLEDAIAAERGNDGPFFNGPQICLVDAAYAPFLQRFSMVDAVLQTGLLDGFPLVRGWRDALMADERVTGSVAPSFADEFVASLKRREFYVGGLFEAASAAE
;
A
#
# COMPACT_ATOMS: atom_id res chain seq x y z
N MET A 1 -7.08 8.81 -7.18
CA MET A 1 -8.28 9.06 -8.00
C MET A 1 -9.56 8.94 -7.19
N ARG A 2 -9.87 7.80 -6.53
CA ARG A 2 -11.10 7.67 -5.70
C ARG A 2 -11.22 8.74 -4.61
N ALA A 3 -10.13 9.02 -3.89
CA ALA A 3 -10.11 10.05 -2.85
C ALA A 3 -10.38 11.48 -3.36
N LYS A 4 -10.24 11.70 -4.67
CA LYS A 4 -10.51 12.97 -5.35
C LYS A 4 -11.79 12.93 -6.20
N ALA A 5 -12.58 11.86 -6.10
CA ALA A 5 -13.80 11.63 -6.88
C ALA A 5 -13.63 11.82 -8.41
N VAL A 6 -12.47 11.44 -8.93
CA VAL A 6 -12.18 11.49 -10.37
C VAL A 6 -12.81 10.28 -11.05
N ASP A 7 -13.53 10.51 -12.14
CA ASP A 7 -13.95 9.43 -13.03
C ASP A 7 -12.78 8.87 -13.81
N PHE A 8 -12.62 7.55 -13.78
CA PHE A 8 -11.54 6.88 -14.50
C PHE A 8 -11.95 5.46 -14.88
N ARG A 9 -11.33 4.97 -15.95
CA ARG A 9 -11.43 3.57 -16.38
C ARG A 9 -10.14 2.84 -16.03
N VAL A 10 -10.28 1.63 -15.48
CA VAL A 10 -9.15 0.74 -15.19
C VAL A 10 -9.07 -0.33 -16.26
N THR A 11 -7.89 -0.52 -16.85
CA THR A 11 -7.58 -1.66 -17.70
C THR A 11 -6.55 -2.52 -16.96
N TYR A 12 -6.94 -3.74 -16.60
CA TYR A 12 -6.04 -4.72 -16.01
C TYR A 12 -5.29 -5.46 -17.11
N ILE A 13 -4.01 -5.73 -16.85
CA ILE A 13 -3.14 -6.49 -17.76
C ILE A 13 -2.48 -7.66 -17.01
N ASP A 14 -2.15 -8.74 -17.70
CA ASP A 14 -1.28 -9.79 -17.15
C ASP A 14 0.18 -9.29 -17.16
N LEU A 15 0.80 -9.18 -15.99
CA LEU A 15 2.20 -8.75 -15.87
C LEU A 15 3.21 -9.77 -16.40
N ARG A 16 2.79 -11.03 -16.61
CA ARG A 16 3.61 -12.10 -17.16
C ARG A 16 3.57 -12.14 -18.70
N ASP A 17 2.48 -11.61 -19.26
CA ASP A 17 2.25 -11.52 -20.72
C ASP A 17 1.70 -10.11 -21.01
N LYS A 18 2.60 -9.15 -21.01
CA LYS A 18 2.25 -7.74 -21.19
C LYS A 18 1.93 -7.45 -22.65
N PRO A 19 0.75 -6.88 -22.95
CA PRO A 19 0.39 -6.58 -24.33
C PRO A 19 1.28 -5.49 -24.94
N ASP A 20 1.51 -5.55 -26.24
CA ASP A 20 2.40 -4.61 -26.97
C ASP A 20 1.99 -3.17 -26.78
N TRP A 21 0.69 -2.85 -26.88
CA TRP A 21 0.19 -1.51 -26.65
C TRP A 21 0.56 -0.93 -25.27
N PHE A 22 0.68 -1.78 -24.25
CA PHE A 22 1.09 -1.35 -22.92
C PHE A 22 2.59 -1.06 -22.88
N LEU A 23 3.40 -1.87 -23.56
CA LEU A 23 4.85 -1.66 -23.65
C LEU A 23 5.18 -0.37 -24.43
N GLU A 24 4.36 0.03 -25.40
CA GLU A 24 4.50 1.28 -26.13
C GLU A 24 4.32 2.52 -25.24
N ILE A 25 3.44 2.45 -24.24
CA ILE A 25 3.13 3.59 -23.34
C ILE A 25 3.82 3.51 -21.97
N SER A 26 4.50 2.41 -21.65
CA SER A 26 5.21 2.23 -20.38
C SER A 26 6.72 2.09 -20.63
N PRO A 27 7.50 3.17 -20.47
CA PRO A 27 8.95 3.14 -20.75
C PRO A 27 9.74 2.09 -19.95
N HIS A 28 9.22 1.74 -18.76
CA HIS A 28 9.83 0.74 -17.88
C HIS A 28 9.09 -0.60 -17.89
N GLY A 29 8.05 -0.77 -18.68
CA GLY A 29 7.19 -1.95 -18.67
C GLY A 29 6.53 -2.21 -17.31
N LYS A 30 6.30 -1.16 -16.51
CA LYS A 30 5.75 -1.24 -15.15
C LYS A 30 4.37 -0.61 -15.08
N VAL A 31 3.54 -1.10 -14.16
CA VAL A 31 2.28 -0.50 -13.76
C VAL A 31 2.49 0.32 -12.47
N PRO A 32 1.69 1.37 -12.24
CA PRO A 32 0.63 1.89 -13.11
C PRO A 32 1.14 2.79 -14.24
N VAL A 33 0.32 2.93 -15.29
CA VAL A 33 0.40 4.01 -16.26
C VAL A 33 -0.94 4.72 -16.27
N LEU A 34 -0.94 6.05 -16.21
CA LEU A 34 -2.12 6.89 -16.37
C LEU A 34 -2.08 7.53 -17.74
N ASN A 35 -3.08 7.27 -18.58
CA ASN A 35 -3.23 7.97 -19.86
C ASN A 35 -4.18 9.16 -19.67
N VAL A 36 -3.68 10.36 -19.93
CA VAL A 36 -4.43 11.61 -19.88
C VAL A 36 -4.47 12.18 -21.29
N ASP A 37 -5.61 12.11 -21.96
CA ASP A 37 -5.83 12.63 -23.32
C ASP A 37 -4.75 12.17 -24.32
N GLY A 38 -4.38 10.91 -24.25
CA GLY A 38 -3.36 10.31 -25.11
C GLY A 38 -1.92 10.50 -24.62
N GLN A 39 -1.70 11.20 -23.51
CA GLN A 39 -0.39 11.38 -22.88
C GLN A 39 -0.18 10.38 -21.73
N PRO A 40 0.73 9.40 -21.87
CA PRO A 40 0.99 8.46 -20.81
C PRO A 40 1.88 9.05 -19.72
N LEU A 41 1.44 8.94 -18.47
CA LEU A 41 2.21 9.24 -17.27
C LEU A 41 2.56 7.93 -16.56
N PHE A 42 3.76 7.83 -16.05
CA PHE A 42 4.29 6.66 -15.37
C PHE A 42 4.93 7.05 -14.04
N GLU A 43 5.29 6.07 -13.21
CA GLU A 43 5.67 6.18 -11.81
C GLU A 43 4.50 6.63 -10.91
N SER A 44 4.12 5.78 -9.95
CA SER A 44 2.93 5.99 -9.12
C SER A 44 2.96 7.30 -8.34
N ASN A 45 4.14 7.71 -7.83
CA ASN A 45 4.28 8.96 -7.09
C ASN A 45 4.11 10.18 -8.02
N ALA A 46 4.70 10.14 -9.22
CA ALA A 46 4.53 11.22 -10.21
C ALA A 46 3.07 11.36 -10.65
N ILE A 47 2.38 10.24 -10.87
CA ILE A 47 0.94 10.23 -11.19
C ILE A 47 0.13 10.81 -10.01
N ALA A 48 0.46 10.46 -8.79
CA ALA A 48 -0.24 10.96 -7.61
C ALA A 48 -0.06 12.48 -7.44
N GLU A 49 1.17 12.98 -7.62
CA GLU A 49 1.48 14.41 -7.59
C GLU A 49 0.74 15.18 -8.70
N PHE A 50 0.80 14.68 -9.93
CA PHE A 50 0.06 15.27 -11.06
C PHE A 50 -1.44 15.39 -10.72
N LEU A 51 -2.07 14.32 -10.24
CA LEU A 51 -3.48 14.35 -9.88
C LEU A 51 -3.75 15.32 -8.72
N ASP A 52 -2.81 15.49 -7.80
CA ASP A 52 -2.97 16.43 -6.69
C ASP A 52 -2.84 17.90 -7.14
N GLU A 53 -2.06 18.16 -8.18
CA GLU A 53 -1.91 19.49 -8.77
C GLU A 53 -3.11 19.91 -9.63
N VAL A 54 -3.64 18.99 -10.47
CA VAL A 54 -4.64 19.34 -11.49
C VAL A 54 -6.09 19.11 -11.05
N VAL A 55 -6.33 18.26 -10.05
CA VAL A 55 -7.68 17.97 -9.57
C VAL A 55 -7.95 18.67 -8.23
N PRO A 56 -9.07 19.38 -8.08
CA PRO A 56 -9.46 20.02 -6.81
C PRO A 56 -9.47 19.05 -5.62
N LEU A 57 -9.50 19.61 -4.40
CA LEU A 57 -9.34 18.89 -3.14
C LEU A 57 -7.92 18.30 -3.01
N ARG A 58 -6.96 19.16 -2.73
CA ARG A 58 -5.58 18.72 -2.50
C ARG A 58 -5.50 17.72 -1.36
N LEU A 59 -4.79 16.64 -1.59
CA LEU A 59 -4.49 15.61 -0.59
C LEU A 59 -3.18 15.91 0.13
N HIS A 60 -2.31 16.73 -0.44
CA HIS A 60 -1.18 17.27 0.27
C HIS A 60 -1.58 18.49 1.13
N PRO A 61 -0.93 18.70 2.30
CA PRO A 61 -1.09 19.92 3.08
C PRO A 61 -0.78 21.18 2.28
N GLU A 62 -1.49 22.28 2.57
CA GLU A 62 -1.20 23.59 1.97
C GLU A 62 0.15 24.16 2.43
N ASP A 63 0.50 23.93 3.70
CA ASP A 63 1.79 24.35 4.24
C ASP A 63 2.95 23.67 3.47
N PRO A 64 3.89 24.46 2.91
CA PRO A 64 4.95 23.94 2.06
C PRO A 64 5.94 23.02 2.80
N ILE A 65 6.15 23.22 4.10
CA ILE A 65 7.04 22.38 4.90
C ILE A 65 6.36 21.04 5.18
N LYS A 66 5.09 21.05 5.62
CA LYS A 66 4.31 19.82 5.80
C LYS A 66 4.18 19.05 4.49
N ARG A 67 3.96 19.73 3.38
CA ARG A 67 3.91 19.10 2.06
C ARG A 67 5.24 18.43 1.69
N ALA A 68 6.37 19.10 1.94
CA ALA A 68 7.69 18.51 1.70
C ALA A 68 7.93 17.28 2.58
N ARG A 69 7.50 17.30 3.85
CA ARG A 69 7.56 16.14 4.75
C ARG A 69 6.67 15.01 4.27
N ASN A 70 5.46 15.28 3.80
CA ASN A 70 4.59 14.26 3.21
C ASN A 70 5.27 13.57 2.03
N ARG A 71 5.91 14.34 1.14
CA ARG A 71 6.69 13.77 0.03
C ARG A 71 7.82 12.87 0.50
N ALA A 72 8.56 13.31 1.52
CA ALA A 72 9.60 12.47 2.12
C ALA A 72 9.04 11.16 2.70
N TRP A 73 7.87 11.21 3.33
CA TRP A 73 7.19 10.00 3.82
C TRP A 73 6.66 9.11 2.67
N THR A 74 6.16 9.68 1.57
CA THR A 74 5.81 8.87 0.39
C THR A 74 7.03 8.21 -0.25
N ASP A 75 8.19 8.84 -0.25
CA ASP A 75 9.43 8.23 -0.73
C ASP A 75 9.93 7.10 0.18
N PHE A 76 9.77 7.25 1.50
CA PHE A 76 10.12 6.21 2.48
C PHE A 76 9.29 4.92 2.34
N VAL A 77 8.16 4.95 1.63
CA VAL A 77 7.32 3.78 1.41
C VAL A 77 8.08 2.59 0.81
N VAL A 78 9.14 2.83 0.05
CA VAL A 78 9.96 1.76 -0.55
C VAL A 78 10.68 0.95 0.54
N ASP A 79 11.23 1.62 1.55
CA ASP A 79 11.91 0.95 2.67
C ASP A 79 10.91 0.25 3.60
N PHE A 80 9.77 0.89 3.84
CA PHE A 80 8.66 0.28 4.56
C PHE A 80 8.16 -0.99 3.86
N ALA A 81 7.93 -0.93 2.55
CA ALA A 81 7.49 -2.06 1.75
C ALA A 81 8.48 -3.23 1.83
N LYS A 82 9.79 -2.97 1.77
CA LYS A 82 10.82 -4.00 1.95
C LYS A 82 10.75 -4.63 3.34
N GLY A 83 10.54 -3.83 4.39
CA GLY A 83 10.39 -4.30 5.77
C GLY A 83 9.21 -5.26 5.93
N LEU A 84 8.02 -4.90 5.41
CA LEU A 84 6.83 -5.75 5.49
C LEU A 84 6.86 -6.93 4.51
N SER A 85 7.36 -6.73 3.29
CA SER A 85 7.43 -7.82 2.30
C SER A 85 8.33 -8.96 2.72
N GLY A 86 9.32 -8.69 3.58
CA GLY A 86 10.14 -9.70 4.26
C GLY A 86 9.36 -10.63 5.18
N ILE A 87 8.07 -10.33 5.48
CA ILE A 87 7.20 -11.21 6.26
C ILE A 87 6.44 -12.17 5.33
N TYR A 88 5.86 -11.69 4.23
CA TYR A 88 4.96 -12.52 3.41
C TYR A 88 5.56 -13.07 2.11
N TYR A 89 6.74 -12.60 1.68
CA TYR A 89 7.43 -13.12 0.50
C TYR A 89 8.67 -13.97 0.86
N THR A 90 8.53 -14.79 1.91
CA THR A 90 9.58 -15.70 2.40
C THR A 90 9.27 -17.14 2.01
N LYS A 91 10.33 -17.95 1.86
CA LYS A 91 10.22 -19.36 1.48
C LYS A 91 10.22 -20.30 2.67
N SER A 92 10.67 -19.85 3.82
CA SER A 92 10.80 -20.67 5.02
C SER A 92 10.23 -19.96 6.25
N ARG A 93 9.98 -20.74 7.29
CA ARG A 93 9.61 -20.23 8.61
C ARG A 93 10.74 -19.38 9.23
N GLU A 94 11.97 -19.80 9.03
CA GLU A 94 13.16 -19.09 9.53
C GLU A 94 13.26 -17.69 8.92
N ASP A 95 13.06 -17.57 7.59
CA ASP A 95 13.04 -16.28 6.89
C ASP A 95 11.89 -15.38 7.38
N LEU A 96 10.71 -15.97 7.64
CA LEU A 96 9.57 -15.27 8.21
C LEU A 96 9.92 -14.69 9.59
N GLU A 97 10.49 -15.51 10.48
CA GLU A 97 10.88 -15.08 11.82
C GLU A 97 11.96 -13.98 11.75
N ALA A 98 12.91 -14.09 10.83
CA ALA A 98 13.89 -13.04 10.57
C ALA A 98 13.26 -11.75 10.04
N GLY A 99 12.22 -11.84 9.20
CA GLY A 99 11.43 -10.71 8.73
C GLY A 99 10.67 -10.02 9.86
N LEU A 100 10.00 -10.80 10.68
CA LEU A 100 9.27 -10.29 11.86
C LEU A 100 10.21 -9.59 12.85
N ALA A 101 11.41 -10.10 13.06
CA ALA A 101 12.39 -9.47 13.94
C ALA A 101 12.89 -8.10 13.41
N LYS A 102 12.88 -7.87 12.10
CA LYS A 102 13.32 -6.62 11.47
C LYS A 102 12.20 -5.58 11.30
N ALA A 103 10.96 -6.02 11.16
CA ALA A 103 9.82 -5.15 10.88
C ALA A 103 9.60 -4.03 11.94
N PRO A 104 9.83 -4.25 13.25
CA PRO A 104 9.69 -3.19 14.25
C PRO A 104 10.47 -1.92 13.95
N ALA A 105 11.64 -2.03 13.30
CA ALA A 105 12.47 -0.87 13.00
C ALA A 105 11.82 0.12 12.01
N VAL A 106 11.05 -0.36 11.02
CA VAL A 106 10.33 0.51 10.08
C VAL A 106 8.99 0.94 10.65
N LEU A 107 8.35 0.11 11.47
CA LEU A 107 7.10 0.45 12.15
C LEU A 107 7.31 1.55 13.19
N GLN A 108 8.42 1.53 13.95
CA GLN A 108 8.75 2.57 14.91
C GLN A 108 8.91 3.94 14.25
N LYS A 109 9.56 3.98 13.08
CA LYS A 109 9.69 5.24 12.33
C LYS A 109 8.32 5.83 11.95
N LEU A 110 7.35 4.99 11.59
CA LEU A 110 6.01 5.45 11.26
C LEU A 110 5.20 5.82 12.51
N GLU A 111 5.36 5.08 13.60
CA GLU A 111 4.75 5.42 14.89
C GLU A 111 5.17 6.82 15.34
N ASP A 112 6.48 7.10 15.30
CA ASP A 112 7.06 8.40 15.65
C ASP A 112 6.62 9.49 14.66
N ALA A 113 6.55 9.17 13.37
CA ALA A 113 6.11 10.10 12.35
C ALA A 113 4.65 10.51 12.55
N ILE A 114 3.75 9.55 12.76
CA ILE A 114 2.34 9.82 13.00
C ILE A 114 2.17 10.67 14.27
N ALA A 115 2.90 10.36 15.33
CA ALA A 115 2.89 11.14 16.56
C ALA A 115 3.32 12.60 16.34
N ALA A 116 4.34 12.81 15.48
CA ALA A 116 4.88 14.15 15.21
C ALA A 116 4.06 14.97 14.20
N GLU A 117 3.53 14.33 13.15
CA GLU A 117 2.91 15.01 12.00
C GLU A 117 1.40 15.22 12.16
N ARG A 118 0.71 14.30 12.85
CA ARG A 118 -0.76 14.31 12.92
C ARG A 118 -1.30 15.52 13.71
N GLY A 119 -0.82 15.75 14.91
CA GLY A 119 -1.18 16.89 15.73
C GLY A 119 -2.66 16.98 16.19
N ASN A 120 -3.44 15.87 16.02
CA ASN A 120 -4.86 15.77 16.36
C ASN A 120 -5.29 14.30 16.48
N ASP A 121 -6.54 14.05 16.84
CA ASP A 121 -7.10 12.70 17.03
C ASP A 121 -7.58 12.02 15.72
N GLY A 122 -7.29 12.59 14.56
CA GLY A 122 -7.73 12.07 13.28
C GLY A 122 -7.14 10.70 12.97
N PRO A 123 -7.84 9.85 12.20
CA PRO A 123 -7.41 8.46 11.99
C PRO A 123 -6.31 8.31 10.93
N PHE A 124 -6.16 9.29 10.02
CA PHE A 124 -5.20 9.21 8.92
C PHE A 124 -3.85 9.85 9.28
N PHE A 125 -2.87 9.75 8.41
CA PHE A 125 -1.50 10.17 8.67
C PHE A 125 -1.40 11.64 9.14
N ASN A 126 -2.09 12.55 8.46
CA ASN A 126 -2.09 13.98 8.82
C ASN A 126 -3.31 14.42 9.67
N GLY A 127 -4.27 13.55 9.93
CA GLY A 127 -5.48 13.92 10.69
C GLY A 127 -6.77 13.30 10.14
N PRO A 128 -7.90 14.05 10.10
CA PRO A 128 -9.21 13.49 9.77
C PRO A 128 -9.42 13.23 8.27
N GLN A 129 -8.58 13.76 7.41
CA GLN A 129 -8.69 13.62 5.95
C GLN A 129 -7.60 12.72 5.41
N ILE A 130 -7.98 11.84 4.46
CA ILE A 130 -7.01 11.01 3.73
C ILE A 130 -6.05 11.91 2.94
N CYS A 131 -4.77 11.55 2.93
CA CYS A 131 -3.71 12.28 2.21
C CYS A 131 -2.90 11.35 1.29
N LEU A 132 -1.92 11.88 0.56
CA LEU A 132 -1.10 11.05 -0.34
C LEU A 132 -0.22 10.05 0.40
N VAL A 133 0.19 10.33 1.64
CA VAL A 133 0.91 9.34 2.48
C VAL A 133 0.02 8.13 2.73
N ASP A 134 -1.25 8.35 3.09
CA ASP A 134 -2.22 7.26 3.29
C ASP A 134 -2.35 6.40 2.03
N ALA A 135 -2.50 7.03 0.86
CA ALA A 135 -2.62 6.34 -0.42
C ALA A 135 -1.37 5.52 -0.77
N ALA A 136 -0.17 6.01 -0.40
CA ALA A 136 1.08 5.31 -0.66
C ALA A 136 1.26 4.06 0.21
N TYR A 137 0.88 4.10 1.47
CA TYR A 137 1.06 2.99 2.41
C TYR A 137 -0.08 1.97 2.43
N ALA A 138 -1.30 2.39 2.09
CA ALA A 138 -2.49 1.53 2.12
C ALA A 138 -2.31 0.18 1.41
N PRO A 139 -1.71 0.08 0.21
CA PRO A 139 -1.52 -1.20 -0.48
C PRO A 139 -0.67 -2.21 0.30
N PHE A 140 0.31 -1.74 1.06
CA PHE A 140 1.22 -2.59 1.84
C PHE A 140 0.57 -3.01 3.16
N LEU A 141 -0.12 -2.10 3.83
CA LEU A 141 -0.88 -2.38 5.04
C LEU A 141 -2.05 -3.33 4.76
N GLN A 142 -2.71 -3.22 3.60
CA GLN A 142 -3.76 -4.13 3.18
C GLN A 142 -3.23 -5.57 3.02
N ARG A 143 -2.11 -5.75 2.30
CA ARG A 143 -1.49 -7.08 2.15
C ARG A 143 -1.02 -7.63 3.48
N PHE A 144 -0.41 -6.80 4.31
CA PHE A 144 0.00 -7.20 5.65
C PHE A 144 -1.21 -7.63 6.49
N SER A 145 -2.32 -6.90 6.48
CA SER A 145 -3.53 -7.26 7.22
C SER A 145 -4.09 -8.62 6.81
N MET A 146 -4.08 -8.94 5.50
CA MET A 146 -4.51 -10.26 5.00
C MET A 146 -3.62 -11.38 5.52
N VAL A 147 -2.32 -11.16 5.54
CA VAL A 147 -1.32 -12.14 6.00
C VAL A 147 -1.38 -12.28 7.52
N ASP A 148 -1.50 -11.17 8.23
CA ASP A 148 -1.55 -11.16 9.71
C ASP A 148 -2.82 -11.81 10.27
N ALA A 149 -3.90 -11.82 9.49
CA ALA A 149 -5.12 -12.57 9.84
C ALA A 149 -4.85 -14.08 9.99
N VAL A 150 -3.89 -14.64 9.24
CA VAL A 150 -3.49 -16.04 9.30
C VAL A 150 -2.33 -16.27 10.27
N LEU A 151 -1.34 -15.34 10.26
CA LEU A 151 -0.15 -15.47 11.10
C LEU A 151 -0.40 -15.13 12.57
N GLN A 152 -1.31 -14.19 12.84
CA GLN A 152 -1.62 -13.68 14.18
C GLN A 152 -0.37 -13.25 14.95
N THR A 153 0.47 -12.44 14.28
CA THR A 153 1.80 -12.09 14.79
C THR A 153 1.80 -11.18 16.02
N GLY A 154 0.71 -10.42 16.22
CA GLY A 154 0.69 -9.34 17.23
C GLY A 154 1.67 -8.21 16.95
N LEU A 155 2.27 -8.14 15.76
CA LEU A 155 3.34 -7.21 15.42
C LEU A 155 2.94 -5.74 15.65
N LEU A 156 1.69 -5.39 15.39
CA LEU A 156 1.20 -4.02 15.57
C LEU A 156 0.78 -3.68 17.00
N ASP A 157 0.83 -4.61 17.95
CA ASP A 157 0.42 -4.34 19.35
C ASP A 157 1.35 -3.34 20.03
N GLY A 158 2.62 -3.33 19.63
CA GLY A 158 3.63 -2.35 20.07
C GLY A 158 3.55 -0.99 19.38
N PHE A 159 2.66 -0.80 18.37
CA PHE A 159 2.58 0.38 17.51
C PHE A 159 1.13 0.87 17.41
N PRO A 160 0.55 1.44 18.48
CA PRO A 160 -0.87 1.77 18.53
C PRO A 160 -1.33 2.80 17.50
N LEU A 161 -0.49 3.78 17.14
CA LEU A 161 -0.83 4.77 16.12
C LEU A 161 -0.82 4.15 14.72
N VAL A 162 0.17 3.31 14.41
CA VAL A 162 0.23 2.58 13.14
C VAL A 162 -0.94 1.59 13.04
N ARG A 163 -1.28 0.89 14.14
CA ARG A 163 -2.44 -0.01 14.19
C ARG A 163 -3.73 0.73 13.92
N GLY A 164 -3.99 1.82 14.66
CA GLY A 164 -5.19 2.64 14.45
C GLY A 164 -5.26 3.24 13.04
N TRP A 165 -4.12 3.65 12.49
CA TRP A 165 -4.02 4.10 11.11
C TRP A 165 -4.35 3.00 10.10
N ARG A 166 -3.76 1.81 10.25
CA ARG A 166 -4.09 0.63 9.44
C ARG A 166 -5.58 0.31 9.49
N ASP A 167 -6.18 0.32 10.68
CA ASP A 167 -7.59 -0.02 10.88
C ASP A 167 -8.50 1.01 10.15
N ALA A 168 -8.17 2.29 10.27
CA ALA A 168 -8.89 3.35 9.55
C ALA A 168 -8.78 3.20 8.03
N LEU A 169 -7.60 2.88 7.52
CA LEU A 169 -7.40 2.63 6.08
C LEU A 169 -8.20 1.42 5.59
N MET A 170 -8.25 0.34 6.37
CA MET A 170 -9.00 -0.87 6.00
C MET A 170 -10.53 -0.68 6.12
N ALA A 171 -11.00 0.30 6.89
CA ALA A 171 -12.40 0.68 6.96
C ALA A 171 -12.84 1.68 5.87
N ASP A 172 -11.90 2.30 5.16
CA ASP A 172 -12.19 3.34 4.16
C ASP A 172 -12.44 2.72 2.78
N GLU A 173 -13.65 2.94 2.24
CA GLU A 173 -14.05 2.42 0.92
C GLU A 173 -13.21 2.99 -0.23
N ARG A 174 -12.62 4.18 -0.07
CA ARG A 174 -11.70 4.75 -1.07
C ARG A 174 -10.42 3.93 -1.19
N VAL A 175 -10.02 3.27 -0.09
CA VAL A 175 -8.87 2.36 -0.01
C VAL A 175 -9.28 0.96 -0.47
N THR A 176 -10.24 0.34 0.20
CA THR A 176 -10.63 -1.06 -0.04
C THR A 176 -11.24 -1.26 -1.42
N GLY A 177 -11.97 -0.28 -1.94
CA GLY A 177 -12.49 -0.27 -3.30
C GLY A 177 -11.48 0.12 -4.38
N SER A 178 -10.21 0.42 -4.04
CA SER A 178 -9.17 0.80 -5.02
C SER A 178 -8.54 -0.40 -5.75
N VAL A 179 -8.78 -1.61 -5.27
CA VAL A 179 -8.30 -2.86 -5.86
C VAL A 179 -9.42 -3.58 -6.63
N ALA A 180 -9.04 -4.52 -7.51
CA ALA A 180 -10.02 -5.38 -8.18
C ALA A 180 -10.79 -6.23 -7.16
N PRO A 181 -12.07 -6.58 -7.43
CA PRO A 181 -12.82 -7.49 -6.56
C PRO A 181 -12.11 -8.82 -6.30
N SER A 182 -11.36 -9.34 -7.28
CA SER A 182 -10.57 -10.57 -7.18
C SER A 182 -9.22 -10.40 -6.47
N PHE A 183 -8.89 -9.20 -5.97
CA PHE A 183 -7.55 -8.90 -5.45
C PHE A 183 -7.11 -9.85 -4.32
N ALA A 184 -8.02 -10.14 -3.38
CA ALA A 184 -7.70 -11.00 -2.26
C ALA A 184 -7.36 -12.43 -2.72
N ASP A 185 -8.19 -12.99 -3.58
CA ASP A 185 -8.00 -14.34 -4.14
C ASP A 185 -6.73 -14.41 -4.97
N GLU A 186 -6.50 -13.42 -5.83
CA GLU A 186 -5.30 -13.34 -6.67
C GLU A 186 -4.01 -13.19 -5.85
N PHE A 187 -4.06 -12.42 -4.77
CA PHE A 187 -2.91 -12.27 -3.88
C PHE A 187 -2.57 -13.60 -3.20
N VAL A 188 -3.56 -14.28 -2.62
CA VAL A 188 -3.38 -15.61 -2.00
C VAL A 188 -2.92 -16.65 -3.03
N ALA A 189 -3.57 -16.68 -4.20
CA ALA A 189 -3.17 -17.58 -5.30
C ALA A 189 -1.71 -17.33 -5.77
N SER A 190 -1.28 -16.05 -5.77
CA SER A 190 0.09 -15.69 -6.09
C SER A 190 1.09 -16.18 -5.04
N LEU A 191 0.76 -16.07 -3.75
CA LEU A 191 1.59 -16.58 -2.65
C LEU A 191 1.77 -18.09 -2.78
N LYS A 192 0.69 -18.84 -3.05
CA LYS A 192 0.69 -20.29 -3.25
C LYS A 192 1.51 -20.69 -4.49
N ARG A 193 1.19 -20.12 -5.65
CA ARG A 193 1.87 -20.43 -6.92
C ARG A 193 3.38 -20.17 -6.86
N ARG A 194 3.80 -19.19 -6.10
CA ARG A 194 5.21 -18.85 -5.89
C ARG A 194 5.82 -19.60 -4.71
N GLU A 195 5.08 -20.51 -4.09
CA GLU A 195 5.52 -21.35 -2.96
C GLU A 195 6.09 -20.52 -1.80
N PHE A 196 5.50 -19.37 -1.49
CA PHE A 196 5.86 -18.66 -0.27
C PHE A 196 5.29 -19.37 0.95
N TYR A 197 6.04 -19.34 2.04
CA TYR A 197 5.69 -20.06 3.27
C TYR A 197 4.26 -19.75 3.75
N VAL A 198 3.89 -18.48 3.75
CA VAL A 198 2.55 -18.03 4.16
C VAL A 198 1.45 -18.58 3.23
N GLY A 199 1.76 -18.83 1.95
CA GLY A 199 0.82 -19.42 1.00
C GLY A 199 0.27 -20.76 1.46
N GLY A 200 1.10 -21.62 2.06
CA GLY A 200 0.68 -22.90 2.64
C GLY A 200 -0.20 -22.74 3.88
N LEU A 201 -0.01 -21.68 4.66
CA LEU A 201 -0.82 -21.44 5.86
C LEU A 201 -2.27 -21.05 5.51
N PHE A 202 -2.49 -20.34 4.39
CA PHE A 202 -3.84 -20.05 3.91
C PHE A 202 -4.61 -21.33 3.50
N GLU A 203 -3.91 -22.39 3.06
CA GLU A 203 -4.55 -23.67 2.75
C GLU A 203 -4.99 -24.39 4.02
N ALA A 204 -4.13 -24.41 5.03
CA ALA A 204 -4.43 -25.03 6.31
C ALA A 204 -5.60 -24.35 7.03
N ALA A 205 -5.68 -23.02 6.98
CA ALA A 205 -6.78 -22.26 7.55
C ALA A 205 -8.12 -22.57 6.86
N SER A 206 -8.14 -22.59 5.52
CA SER A 206 -9.36 -22.92 4.75
C SER A 206 -9.83 -24.38 4.90
N ALA A 207 -8.99 -25.29 5.33
CA ALA A 207 -9.34 -26.69 5.57
C ALA A 207 -9.87 -26.95 6.99
N ALA A 208 -9.75 -25.96 7.89
CA ALA A 208 -10.18 -26.03 9.28
C ALA A 208 -11.57 -25.41 9.54
N GLU A 209 -12.16 -24.73 8.54
CA GLU A 209 -13.54 -24.20 8.51
C GLU A 209 -14.50 -25.24 7.85
#